data_d9a3ba1af085f1d60e6fa79a6c6100f4
#
_entry.id   d9a3ba1af085f1d60e6fa79a6c6100f4
#
_cell.length_a   1.000
_cell.length_b   1.000
_cell.length_c   1.000
_cell.angle_alpha   90.00
_cell.angle_beta   90.00
_cell.angle_gamma   90.00
#
_symmetry.space_group_name_H-M   'P 1'
#
loop_
_entity.id
_entity.type
_entity.pdbx_description
1 polymer ?
#
loop_
_entity_poly.entity_id
_entity_poly.type
_entity_poly.pdbx_seq_one_letter_code
_entity_poly.pdbx_strand_id
1 'polypeptide(L)'
;MMKKRILIFILSVCLCFAAVFPAQAEANVKTAAPVYPGEPNALSCILMDAKTGAVLYEHNADAALPPASVTKVMTMLLVFEAIDSGTLSITDVIRVSETAAEMGGSQIFLAPGEEMTVNDLLKGLIVASANDAAVALAETVCGSEEAFVARMNERAAELGMKNTHFENTNGLDDTTENHLTSARDIAIMSRELIRHEKVFDYTTIWMDTIRGGTFGLSNTNRLIRFYKGATGLKTGSTSKAKFCISATAERDGLSLIAVVMGSPTRDTRNALAASLLDFGFANYGCYRSPAQSMPEVRVTGGVGNTLASVKEEFSATLEKTKISNVEMRVDIPEKLAAPIAKGEKIGTVTYISDGKEIGTADILAEHGVEKITFFTLFPKLFAWFLMGEYVKS
;
A
#
# COMPACT_ATOMS: atom_id res chain seq x y z
N MET A 1 -42.87 20.69 71.91
CA MET A 1 -41.41 20.46 71.75
C MET A 1 -41.05 19.14 71.09
N MET A 2 -42.00 18.16 70.95
CA MET A 2 -41.69 16.85 70.32
C MET A 2 -41.60 16.85 68.77
N LYS A 3 -42.41 17.71 68.09
CA LYS A 3 -42.43 17.74 66.61
C LYS A 3 -41.18 18.31 65.95
N LYS A 4 -40.36 19.13 66.61
CA LYS A 4 -39.10 19.67 66.08
C LYS A 4 -37.89 18.67 66.18
N ARG A 5 -37.97 17.70 67.08
CA ARG A 5 -36.88 16.70 67.23
C ARG A 5 -37.00 15.55 66.21
N ILE A 6 -38.22 15.25 65.72
CA ILE A 6 -38.46 14.23 64.71
C ILE A 6 -37.99 14.72 63.32
N LEU A 7 -38.15 16.03 63.02
CA LEU A 7 -37.74 16.62 61.74
C LEU A 7 -36.20 16.67 61.58
N ILE A 8 -35.45 16.85 62.68
CA ILE A 8 -34.00 16.87 62.69
C ILE A 8 -33.43 15.45 62.52
N PHE A 9 -34.10 14.41 63.02
CA PHE A 9 -33.69 13.04 62.89
C PHE A 9 -33.91 12.47 61.46
N ILE A 10 -34.96 12.90 60.77
CA ILE A 10 -35.24 12.53 59.38
C ILE A 10 -34.29 13.24 58.43
N LEU A 11 -33.88 14.49 58.72
CA LEU A 11 -32.91 15.19 57.90
C LEU A 11 -31.47 14.63 58.08
N SER A 12 -31.12 14.04 59.22
CA SER A 12 -29.83 13.43 59.50
C SER A 12 -29.67 12.04 58.88
N VAL A 13 -30.78 11.30 58.63
CA VAL A 13 -30.75 9.98 57.99
C VAL A 13 -30.71 10.07 56.47
N CYS A 14 -31.21 11.18 55.88
CA CYS A 14 -31.12 11.39 54.42
C CYS A 14 -29.73 11.84 53.91
N LEU A 15 -28.80 12.23 54.80
CA LEU A 15 -27.43 12.66 54.40
C LEU A 15 -26.40 11.54 54.37
N CYS A 16 -26.72 10.31 54.81
CA CYS A 16 -25.79 9.20 54.85
C CYS A 16 -25.87 8.18 53.71
N PHE A 17 -26.75 8.42 52.73
CA PHE A 17 -26.77 7.66 51.47
C PHE A 17 -26.22 8.47 50.30
N ALA A 18 -25.04 9.08 50.50
CA ALA A 18 -24.17 9.39 49.36
C ALA A 18 -23.66 8.04 48.85
N ALA A 19 -24.31 7.51 47.83
CA ALA A 19 -23.84 6.32 47.12
C ALA A 19 -22.40 6.55 46.70
N VAL A 20 -21.48 5.88 47.37
CA VAL A 20 -20.11 5.67 46.87
C VAL A 20 -20.28 4.76 45.65
N PHE A 21 -20.51 5.35 44.47
CA PHE A 21 -20.21 4.65 43.21
C PHE A 21 -18.73 4.41 43.22
N PRO A 22 -18.25 3.16 43.19
CA PRO A 22 -16.83 2.94 42.91
C PRO A 22 -16.59 3.56 41.53
N ALA A 23 -15.75 4.58 41.47
CA ALA A 23 -15.17 4.97 40.20
C ALA A 23 -14.48 3.70 39.68
N GLN A 24 -15.11 3.04 38.73
CA GLN A 24 -14.42 2.06 37.90
C GLN A 24 -13.32 2.86 37.18
N ALA A 25 -12.14 2.84 37.77
CA ALA A 25 -10.94 3.14 37.02
C ALA A 25 -10.92 2.11 35.90
N GLU A 26 -11.37 2.48 34.73
CA GLU A 26 -11.04 1.74 33.52
C GLU A 26 -9.53 1.65 33.50
N ALA A 27 -9.03 0.50 33.92
CA ALA A 27 -7.63 0.18 33.75
C ALA A 27 -7.38 0.23 32.24
N ASN A 28 -6.72 1.28 31.82
CA ASN A 28 -6.26 1.45 30.45
C ASN A 28 -5.20 0.36 30.24
N VAL A 29 -5.66 -0.86 30.00
CA VAL A 29 -4.81 -2.00 29.65
C VAL A 29 -4.24 -1.63 28.28
N LYS A 30 -3.06 -1.00 28.28
CA LYS A 30 -2.26 -0.88 27.07
C LYS A 30 -2.01 -2.31 26.60
N THR A 31 -2.81 -2.77 25.66
CA THR A 31 -2.54 -4.03 24.97
C THR A 31 -1.15 -3.90 24.33
N ALA A 32 -0.25 -4.79 24.72
CA ALA A 32 1.07 -4.84 24.09
C ALA A 32 0.89 -5.10 22.57
N ALA A 33 1.77 -4.50 21.77
CA ALA A 33 1.77 -4.75 20.34
C ALA A 33 1.85 -6.26 20.05
N PRO A 34 1.15 -6.75 19.01
CA PRO A 34 1.22 -8.15 18.63
C PRO A 34 2.67 -8.61 18.41
N VAL A 35 3.02 -9.75 19.01
CA VAL A 35 4.35 -10.35 18.84
C VAL A 35 4.20 -11.58 17.95
N TYR A 36 5.03 -11.68 16.91
CA TYR A 36 5.07 -12.89 16.08
C TYR A 36 5.54 -14.08 16.93
N PRO A 37 4.75 -15.17 16.99
CA PRO A 37 5.01 -16.26 17.94
C PRO A 37 6.06 -17.29 17.47
N GLY A 38 6.49 -17.18 16.19
CA GLY A 38 7.41 -18.13 15.57
C GLY A 38 8.87 -17.67 15.59
N GLU A 39 9.79 -18.61 15.55
CA GLU A 39 11.18 -18.35 15.21
C GLU A 39 11.35 -18.51 13.70
N PRO A 40 11.89 -17.49 12.99
CA PRO A 40 12.04 -17.58 11.53
C PRO A 40 13.15 -18.56 11.17
N ASN A 41 12.79 -19.61 10.43
CA ASN A 41 13.76 -20.52 9.82
C ASN A 41 14.26 -19.95 8.47
N ALA A 42 14.94 -18.78 8.56
CA ALA A 42 15.54 -18.05 7.46
C ALA A 42 16.61 -17.09 8.01
N LEU A 43 17.52 -16.63 7.16
CA LEU A 43 18.55 -15.67 7.58
C LEU A 43 17.97 -14.28 7.83
N SER A 44 16.97 -13.91 7.07
CA SER A 44 16.32 -12.59 7.17
C SER A 44 14.87 -12.69 6.72
N CYS A 45 13.97 -11.95 7.36
CA CYS A 45 12.61 -11.78 6.89
C CYS A 45 11.97 -10.47 7.38
N ILE A 46 10.92 -10.03 6.68
CA ILE A 46 10.11 -8.86 7.05
C ILE A 46 8.66 -9.07 6.65
N LEU A 47 7.76 -8.52 7.43
CA LEU A 47 6.35 -8.33 7.08
C LEU A 47 6.04 -6.83 7.08
N MET A 48 5.54 -6.32 5.98
CA MET A 48 5.23 -4.92 5.77
C MET A 48 3.81 -4.74 5.28
N ASP A 49 3.14 -3.69 5.75
CA ASP A 49 1.91 -3.20 5.13
C ASP A 49 2.22 -2.57 3.77
N ALA A 50 1.59 -3.04 2.73
CA ALA A 50 1.86 -2.60 1.37
C ALA A 50 1.44 -1.15 1.11
N LYS A 51 0.38 -0.68 1.78
CA LYS A 51 -0.17 0.66 1.56
C LYS A 51 0.66 1.74 2.26
N THR A 52 0.97 1.53 3.54
CA THR A 52 1.64 2.54 4.37
C THR A 52 3.16 2.39 4.39
N GLY A 53 3.67 1.17 4.13
CA GLY A 53 5.07 0.82 4.35
C GLY A 53 5.42 0.53 5.82
N ALA A 54 4.42 0.47 6.71
CA ALA A 54 4.63 0.14 8.11
C ALA A 54 5.17 -1.29 8.27
N VAL A 55 6.24 -1.44 9.03
CA VAL A 55 6.82 -2.75 9.37
C VAL A 55 6.02 -3.35 10.52
N LEU A 56 5.44 -4.52 10.28
CA LEU A 56 4.63 -5.25 11.26
C LEU A 56 5.43 -6.33 11.99
N TYR A 57 6.46 -6.85 11.36
CA TYR A 57 7.44 -7.78 11.93
C TYR A 57 8.73 -7.74 11.11
N GLU A 58 9.87 -7.93 11.78
CA GLU A 58 11.16 -8.06 11.11
C GLU A 58 12.14 -8.94 11.90
N HIS A 59 13.00 -9.61 11.17
CA HIS A 59 14.13 -10.36 11.70
C HIS A 59 15.31 -10.19 10.76
N ASN A 60 16.41 -9.60 11.25
CA ASN A 60 17.61 -9.28 10.48
C ASN A 60 17.31 -8.60 9.13
N ALA A 61 16.27 -7.73 9.07
CA ALA A 61 15.71 -7.23 7.83
C ALA A 61 16.69 -6.43 6.96
N ASP A 62 17.74 -5.89 7.56
CA ASP A 62 18.78 -5.09 6.90
C ASP A 62 20.04 -5.87 6.53
N ALA A 63 20.08 -7.19 6.77
CA ALA A 63 21.21 -8.03 6.36
C ALA A 63 21.34 -8.07 4.83
N ALA A 64 22.50 -7.69 4.32
CA ALA A 64 22.82 -7.76 2.90
C ALA A 64 23.08 -9.21 2.50
N LEU A 65 22.20 -9.77 1.67
CA LEU A 65 22.18 -11.17 1.25
C LEU A 65 21.96 -11.29 -0.27
N PRO A 66 22.43 -12.36 -0.91
CA PRO A 66 22.09 -12.63 -2.31
C PRO A 66 20.59 -12.85 -2.49
N PRO A 67 19.92 -12.14 -3.41
CA PRO A 67 18.47 -12.26 -3.62
C PRO A 67 18.04 -13.40 -4.54
N ALA A 68 18.97 -13.98 -5.31
CA ALA A 68 18.63 -14.83 -6.46
C ALA A 68 17.62 -14.14 -7.37
N SER A 69 16.72 -14.87 -8.02
CA SER A 69 15.71 -14.30 -8.93
C SER A 69 14.69 -13.35 -8.28
N VAL A 70 14.76 -13.05 -6.97
CA VAL A 70 14.00 -11.93 -6.40
C VAL A 70 14.49 -10.58 -6.93
N THR A 71 15.72 -10.51 -7.44
CA THR A 71 16.25 -9.40 -8.27
C THR A 71 15.24 -8.93 -9.32
N LYS A 72 14.52 -9.86 -9.95
CA LYS A 72 13.54 -9.56 -11.00
C LYS A 72 12.37 -8.69 -10.57
N VAL A 73 12.20 -8.45 -9.26
CA VAL A 73 11.23 -7.45 -8.77
C VAL A 73 11.64 -6.05 -9.24
N MET A 74 12.95 -5.72 -9.20
CA MET A 74 13.44 -4.44 -9.75
C MET A 74 13.35 -4.43 -11.27
N THR A 75 13.66 -5.54 -11.94
CA THR A 75 13.49 -5.65 -13.39
C THR A 75 12.04 -5.41 -13.82
N MET A 76 11.08 -6.05 -13.13
CA MET A 76 9.65 -5.80 -13.34
C MET A 76 9.30 -4.34 -13.10
N LEU A 77 9.77 -3.74 -12.01
CA LEU A 77 9.47 -2.35 -11.68
C LEU A 77 9.85 -1.41 -12.83
N LEU A 78 11.08 -1.49 -13.33
CA LEU A 78 11.53 -0.61 -14.42
C LEU A 78 10.78 -0.88 -15.74
N VAL A 79 10.43 -2.13 -16.02
CA VAL A 79 9.62 -2.48 -17.20
C VAL A 79 8.20 -1.91 -17.08
N PHE A 80 7.55 -2.02 -15.90
CA PHE A 80 6.23 -1.43 -15.69
C PHE A 80 6.25 0.09 -15.66
N GLU A 81 7.30 0.72 -15.15
CA GLU A 81 7.53 2.17 -15.28
C GLU A 81 7.62 2.61 -16.74
N ALA A 82 8.32 1.83 -17.60
CA ALA A 82 8.39 2.10 -19.03
C ALA A 82 7.02 1.92 -19.72
N ILE A 83 6.21 0.95 -19.30
CA ILE A 83 4.85 0.75 -19.82
C ILE A 83 3.94 1.90 -19.40
N ASP A 84 3.97 2.33 -18.15
CA ASP A 84 3.09 3.39 -17.65
C ASP A 84 3.47 4.77 -18.21
N SER A 85 4.75 5.00 -18.50
CA SER A 85 5.21 6.22 -19.22
C SER A 85 4.89 6.20 -20.72
N GLY A 86 4.44 5.07 -21.26
CA GLY A 86 4.13 4.89 -22.68
C GLY A 86 5.36 4.73 -23.59
N THR A 87 6.56 4.54 -23.01
CA THR A 87 7.79 4.28 -23.79
C THR A 87 7.90 2.82 -24.26
N LEU A 88 7.12 1.92 -23.62
CA LEU A 88 6.98 0.52 -23.98
C LEU A 88 5.50 0.11 -24.00
N SER A 89 5.08 -0.67 -24.99
CA SER A 89 3.74 -1.25 -25.05
C SER A 89 3.79 -2.77 -24.85
N ILE A 90 2.78 -3.33 -24.17
CA ILE A 90 2.66 -4.80 -24.04
C ILE A 90 2.47 -5.51 -25.37
N THR A 91 2.07 -4.78 -26.41
CA THR A 91 1.87 -5.29 -27.79
C THR A 91 3.12 -5.14 -28.65
N ASP A 92 4.15 -4.43 -28.20
CA ASP A 92 5.38 -4.28 -28.94
C ASP A 92 6.04 -5.65 -29.16
N VAL A 93 6.63 -5.81 -30.34
CA VAL A 93 7.37 -7.02 -30.72
C VAL A 93 8.84 -6.76 -30.58
N ILE A 94 9.49 -7.59 -29.76
CA ILE A 94 10.93 -7.52 -29.46
C ILE A 94 11.63 -8.60 -30.26
N ARG A 95 12.73 -8.22 -30.93
CA ARG A 95 13.64 -9.17 -31.53
C ARG A 95 14.71 -9.55 -30.52
N VAL A 96 14.78 -10.83 -30.18
CA VAL A 96 15.68 -11.38 -29.16
C VAL A 96 17.12 -11.29 -29.61
N SER A 97 18.00 -10.76 -28.76
CA SER A 97 19.46 -10.71 -28.96
C SER A 97 20.11 -12.08 -28.73
N GLU A 98 21.35 -12.25 -29.18
CA GLU A 98 22.18 -13.40 -28.85
C GLU A 98 22.44 -13.46 -27.35
N THR A 99 22.73 -12.32 -26.71
CA THR A 99 22.97 -12.21 -25.26
C THR A 99 21.77 -12.72 -24.44
N ALA A 100 20.56 -12.29 -24.77
CA ALA A 100 19.35 -12.75 -24.08
C ALA A 100 19.12 -14.25 -24.29
N ALA A 101 19.32 -14.77 -25.50
CA ALA A 101 19.10 -16.18 -25.83
C ALA A 101 20.10 -17.13 -25.17
N GLU A 102 21.34 -16.65 -24.87
CA GLU A 102 22.39 -17.44 -24.23
C GLU A 102 22.28 -17.49 -22.70
N MET A 103 21.29 -16.79 -22.11
CA MET A 103 21.10 -16.79 -20.65
C MET A 103 20.85 -18.18 -20.11
N GLY A 104 21.57 -18.52 -19.02
CA GLY A 104 21.40 -19.77 -18.29
C GLY A 104 20.29 -19.74 -17.25
N GLY A 105 20.13 -20.84 -16.53
CA GLY A 105 19.18 -20.98 -15.42
C GLY A 105 17.74 -21.18 -15.88
N SER A 106 16.77 -20.49 -15.25
CA SER A 106 15.37 -20.54 -15.66
C SER A 106 15.17 -19.80 -16.98
N GLN A 107 14.51 -20.43 -17.95
CA GLN A 107 14.37 -19.90 -19.33
C GLN A 107 12.99 -20.22 -19.89
N ILE A 108 12.59 -19.44 -20.89
CA ILE A 108 11.54 -19.80 -21.85
C ILE A 108 12.16 -20.23 -23.19
N PHE A 109 13.49 -20.42 -23.22
CA PHE A 109 14.31 -20.89 -24.35
C PHE A 109 14.13 -20.01 -25.60
N LEU A 110 14.41 -18.71 -25.44
CA LEU A 110 14.41 -17.76 -26.54
C LEU A 110 15.53 -18.11 -27.53
N ALA A 111 15.23 -18.00 -28.83
CA ALA A 111 16.24 -18.17 -29.87
C ALA A 111 16.76 -16.81 -30.34
N PRO A 112 18.04 -16.70 -30.78
CA PRO A 112 18.56 -15.47 -31.36
C PRO A 112 17.72 -15.04 -32.59
N GLY A 113 17.28 -13.79 -32.60
CA GLY A 113 16.45 -13.24 -33.67
C GLY A 113 14.98 -13.66 -33.62
N GLU A 114 14.53 -14.43 -32.63
CA GLU A 114 13.11 -14.72 -32.39
C GLU A 114 12.36 -13.42 -32.11
N GLU A 115 11.13 -13.34 -32.59
CA GLU A 115 10.24 -12.21 -32.33
C GLU A 115 9.20 -12.59 -31.27
N MET A 116 9.17 -11.86 -30.16
CA MET A 116 8.28 -12.09 -29.03
C MET A 116 7.57 -10.79 -28.64
N THR A 117 6.32 -10.87 -28.25
CA THR A 117 5.64 -9.70 -27.68
C THR A 117 6.14 -9.41 -26.26
N VAL A 118 6.11 -8.13 -25.86
CA VAL A 118 6.38 -7.72 -24.47
C VAL A 118 5.48 -8.50 -23.49
N ASN A 119 4.22 -8.72 -23.86
CA ASN A 119 3.28 -9.51 -23.07
C ASN A 119 3.78 -10.94 -22.80
N ASP A 120 4.25 -11.65 -23.83
CA ASP A 120 4.74 -13.03 -23.68
C ASP A 120 6.06 -13.06 -22.90
N LEU A 121 6.94 -12.07 -23.09
CA LEU A 121 8.17 -11.92 -22.30
C LEU A 121 7.88 -11.63 -20.83
N LEU A 122 6.88 -10.78 -20.52
CA LEU A 122 6.44 -10.55 -19.14
C LEU A 122 5.88 -11.81 -18.49
N LYS A 123 5.08 -12.61 -19.24
CA LYS A 123 4.63 -13.91 -18.75
C LYS A 123 5.82 -14.84 -18.47
N GLY A 124 6.80 -14.92 -19.34
CA GLY A 124 8.03 -15.68 -19.13
C GLY A 124 8.81 -15.23 -17.89
N LEU A 125 9.05 -13.92 -17.78
CA LEU A 125 9.76 -13.30 -16.67
C LEU A 125 9.08 -13.58 -15.32
N ILE A 126 7.77 -13.36 -15.24
CA ILE A 126 7.03 -13.36 -13.98
C ILE A 126 6.62 -14.76 -13.57
N VAL A 127 6.02 -15.53 -14.48
CA VAL A 127 5.46 -16.86 -14.17
C VAL A 127 6.56 -17.92 -14.10
N ALA A 128 7.38 -18.01 -15.14
CA ALA A 128 8.45 -19.03 -15.21
C ALA A 128 9.80 -18.56 -14.63
N SER A 129 9.91 -17.28 -14.26
CA SER A 129 11.17 -16.70 -13.76
C SER A 129 12.29 -16.67 -14.83
N ALA A 130 11.94 -16.55 -16.09
CA ALA A 130 12.84 -16.64 -17.24
C ALA A 130 13.94 -15.56 -17.22
N ASN A 131 15.20 -15.97 -17.28
CA ASN A 131 16.36 -15.08 -17.30
C ASN A 131 16.55 -14.45 -18.69
N ASP A 132 16.36 -15.23 -19.74
CA ASP A 132 16.36 -14.79 -21.13
C ASP A 132 15.33 -13.69 -21.39
N ALA A 133 14.12 -13.84 -20.88
CA ALA A 133 13.08 -12.80 -20.94
C ALA A 133 13.46 -11.54 -20.14
N ALA A 134 14.15 -11.70 -19.00
CA ALA A 134 14.61 -10.56 -18.19
C ALA A 134 15.59 -9.69 -18.98
N VAL A 135 16.61 -10.31 -19.61
CA VAL A 135 17.61 -9.61 -20.41
C VAL A 135 16.99 -8.99 -21.65
N ALA A 136 16.12 -9.72 -22.39
CA ALA A 136 15.46 -9.18 -23.57
C ALA A 136 14.62 -7.92 -23.27
N LEU A 137 13.88 -7.91 -22.16
CA LEU A 137 13.14 -6.74 -21.70
C LEU A 137 14.05 -5.60 -21.26
N ALA A 138 15.15 -5.92 -20.55
CA ALA A 138 16.11 -4.93 -20.08
C ALA A 138 16.79 -4.21 -21.26
N GLU A 139 17.28 -4.97 -22.26
CA GLU A 139 17.86 -4.42 -23.48
C GLU A 139 16.86 -3.53 -24.24
N THR A 140 15.59 -3.92 -24.26
CA THR A 140 14.54 -3.11 -24.91
C THR A 140 14.31 -1.78 -24.22
N VAL A 141 14.31 -1.77 -22.89
CA VAL A 141 14.04 -0.54 -22.10
C VAL A 141 15.22 0.42 -22.09
N CYS A 142 16.45 -0.10 -21.97
CA CYS A 142 17.66 0.73 -21.79
C CYS A 142 18.72 0.58 -22.91
N GLY A 143 18.49 -0.25 -23.90
CA GLY A 143 19.43 -0.47 -25.01
C GLY A 143 20.50 -1.54 -24.74
N SER A 144 20.84 -1.83 -23.47
CA SER A 144 21.71 -2.93 -23.05
C SER A 144 21.43 -3.37 -21.63
N GLU A 145 21.87 -4.58 -21.24
CA GLU A 145 21.76 -5.05 -19.86
C GLU A 145 22.56 -4.16 -18.90
N GLU A 146 23.76 -3.72 -19.28
CA GLU A 146 24.61 -2.86 -18.45
C GLU A 146 23.93 -1.52 -18.16
N ALA A 147 23.32 -0.89 -19.16
CA ALA A 147 22.59 0.36 -18.98
C ALA A 147 21.36 0.15 -18.08
N PHE A 148 20.68 -0.99 -18.20
CA PHE A 148 19.55 -1.34 -17.35
C PHE A 148 19.99 -1.58 -15.89
N VAL A 149 21.11 -2.27 -15.66
CA VAL A 149 21.66 -2.50 -14.32
C VAL A 149 22.07 -1.17 -13.67
N ALA A 150 22.67 -0.25 -14.44
CA ALA A 150 22.93 1.10 -13.95
C ALA A 150 21.62 1.78 -13.48
N ARG A 151 20.56 1.69 -14.29
CA ARG A 151 19.24 2.24 -13.93
C ARG A 151 18.61 1.54 -12.72
N MET A 152 18.78 0.21 -12.56
CA MET A 152 18.34 -0.52 -11.37
C MET A 152 19.00 0.04 -10.10
N ASN A 153 20.30 0.32 -10.12
CA ASN A 153 21.04 0.87 -8.99
C ASN A 153 20.65 2.32 -8.70
N GLU A 154 20.43 3.15 -9.72
CA GLU A 154 19.88 4.49 -9.56
C GLU A 154 18.49 4.43 -8.90
N ARG A 155 17.60 3.54 -9.40
CA ARG A 155 16.26 3.41 -8.84
C ARG A 155 16.28 2.89 -7.40
N ALA A 156 17.19 1.98 -7.09
CA ALA A 156 17.39 1.54 -5.72
C ALA A 156 17.79 2.70 -4.79
N ALA A 157 18.68 3.58 -5.24
CA ALA A 157 19.07 4.78 -4.49
C ALA A 157 17.90 5.76 -4.32
N GLU A 158 17.11 6.02 -5.38
CA GLU A 158 15.90 6.85 -5.33
C GLU A 158 14.88 6.34 -4.31
N LEU A 159 14.73 5.01 -4.21
CA LEU A 159 13.83 4.35 -3.27
C LEU A 159 14.40 4.26 -1.84
N GLY A 160 15.65 4.65 -1.63
CA GLY A 160 16.32 4.59 -0.33
C GLY A 160 16.73 3.17 0.09
N MET A 161 16.96 2.27 -0.85
CA MET A 161 17.39 0.88 -0.65
C MET A 161 18.88 0.84 -0.30
N LYS A 162 19.22 1.00 0.96
CA LYS A 162 20.59 1.25 1.44
C LYS A 162 21.53 0.04 1.41
N ASN A 163 20.96 -1.17 1.38
CA ASN A 163 21.71 -2.42 1.43
C ASN A 163 21.63 -3.17 0.10
N THR A 164 21.42 -2.44 -1.02
CA THR A 164 21.20 -3.04 -2.34
C THR A 164 22.21 -2.57 -3.35
N HIS A 165 22.77 -3.55 -4.06
CA HIS A 165 23.57 -3.36 -5.27
C HIS A 165 23.27 -4.47 -6.26
N PHE A 166 22.92 -4.11 -7.48
CA PHE A 166 22.63 -5.03 -8.57
C PHE A 166 23.83 -5.09 -9.56
N GLU A 167 24.18 -6.31 -10.00
CA GLU A 167 25.21 -6.56 -11.02
C GLU A 167 24.63 -7.20 -12.28
N ASN A 168 23.38 -7.69 -12.23
CA ASN A 168 22.62 -8.20 -13.37
C ASN A 168 21.11 -8.04 -13.19
N THR A 169 20.33 -8.36 -14.22
CA THR A 169 18.87 -8.18 -14.27
C THR A 169 18.08 -9.35 -13.70
N ASN A 170 18.69 -10.49 -13.41
CA ASN A 170 18.01 -11.77 -13.19
C ASN A 170 18.33 -12.46 -11.86
N GLY A 171 19.47 -12.09 -11.20
CA GLY A 171 19.88 -12.61 -9.91
C GLY A 171 20.67 -13.91 -9.97
N LEU A 172 21.25 -14.29 -11.13
CA LEU A 172 22.28 -15.30 -11.18
C LEU A 172 23.52 -14.82 -10.40
N ASP A 173 24.08 -15.69 -9.57
CA ASP A 173 25.17 -15.35 -8.65
C ASP A 173 26.48 -16.12 -8.94
N ASP A 174 26.57 -16.78 -10.09
CA ASP A 174 27.74 -17.56 -10.46
C ASP A 174 28.96 -16.67 -10.80
N THR A 175 28.70 -15.48 -11.34
CA THR A 175 29.75 -14.53 -11.80
C THR A 175 29.74 -13.21 -11.02
N THR A 176 28.90 -13.08 -9.99
CA THR A 176 28.72 -11.86 -9.19
C THR A 176 29.39 -12.00 -7.83
N GLU A 177 29.99 -10.91 -7.32
CA GLU A 177 30.59 -10.86 -6.01
C GLU A 177 29.78 -10.00 -5.02
N ASN A 178 29.15 -8.93 -5.54
CA ASN A 178 28.49 -7.92 -4.74
C ASN A 178 27.01 -7.72 -5.13
N HIS A 179 26.37 -8.73 -5.75
CA HIS A 179 24.95 -8.71 -6.06
C HIS A 179 24.13 -9.02 -4.82
N LEU A 180 23.84 -7.98 -4.02
CA LEU A 180 23.27 -8.10 -2.69
C LEU A 180 22.05 -7.19 -2.53
N THR A 181 21.15 -7.57 -1.63
CA THR A 181 20.03 -6.74 -1.15
C THR A 181 19.61 -7.19 0.25
N SER A 182 18.65 -6.49 0.86
CA SER A 182 18.10 -6.86 2.14
C SER A 182 16.60 -7.18 2.05
N ALA A 183 16.05 -7.89 3.06
CA ALA A 183 14.61 -8.15 3.09
C ALA A 183 13.80 -6.85 3.14
N ARG A 184 14.30 -5.81 3.83
CA ARG A 184 13.69 -4.49 3.85
C ARG A 184 13.70 -3.85 2.48
N ASP A 185 14.81 -3.85 1.78
CA ASP A 185 14.93 -3.24 0.46
C ASP A 185 14.07 -3.97 -0.57
N ILE A 186 13.99 -5.32 -0.48
CA ILE A 186 13.05 -6.10 -1.30
C ILE A 186 11.60 -5.69 -1.00
N ALA A 187 11.23 -5.49 0.26
CA ALA A 187 9.88 -5.06 0.61
C ALA A 187 9.58 -3.65 0.06
N ILE A 188 10.57 -2.73 0.08
CA ILE A 188 10.46 -1.38 -0.49
C ILE A 188 10.21 -1.45 -2.01
N MET A 189 11.06 -2.16 -2.77
CA MET A 189 10.86 -2.27 -4.22
C MET A 189 9.61 -3.06 -4.59
N SER A 190 9.21 -4.05 -3.78
CA SER A 190 7.96 -4.78 -3.97
C SER A 190 6.75 -3.87 -3.77
N ARG A 191 6.79 -3.02 -2.76
CA ARG A 191 5.76 -2.02 -2.48
C ARG A 191 5.61 -1.03 -3.63
N GLU A 192 6.72 -0.59 -4.22
CA GLU A 192 6.68 0.30 -5.38
C GLU A 192 6.12 -0.42 -6.61
N LEU A 193 6.57 -1.64 -6.89
CA LEU A 193 6.10 -2.44 -8.02
C LEU A 193 4.58 -2.64 -7.99
N ILE A 194 3.99 -2.97 -6.85
CA ILE A 194 2.55 -3.25 -6.75
C ILE A 194 1.66 -2.01 -6.87
N ARG A 195 2.22 -0.81 -6.95
CA ARG A 195 1.48 0.42 -7.33
C ARG A 195 1.11 0.43 -8.81
N HIS A 196 1.81 -0.35 -9.62
CA HIS A 196 1.50 -0.61 -11.02
C HIS A 196 0.46 -1.75 -11.10
N GLU A 197 -0.82 -1.43 -10.98
CA GLU A 197 -1.90 -2.44 -10.84
C GLU A 197 -1.88 -3.54 -11.90
N LYS A 198 -1.43 -3.22 -13.12
CA LYS A 198 -1.28 -4.19 -14.23
C LYS A 198 -0.31 -5.34 -13.92
N VAL A 199 0.58 -5.20 -12.92
CA VAL A 199 1.47 -6.30 -12.51
C VAL A 199 0.69 -7.52 -12.05
N PHE A 200 -0.49 -7.31 -11.45
CA PHE A 200 -1.31 -8.39 -10.95
C PHE A 200 -1.94 -9.25 -12.04
N ASP A 201 -2.07 -8.73 -13.26
CA ASP A 201 -2.50 -9.51 -14.43
C ASP A 201 -1.54 -10.66 -14.73
N TYR A 202 -0.28 -10.54 -14.30
CA TYR A 202 0.77 -11.54 -14.51
C TYR A 202 1.12 -12.31 -13.24
N THR A 203 1.27 -11.65 -12.09
CA THR A 203 1.75 -12.29 -10.85
C THR A 203 0.76 -13.28 -10.28
N THR A 204 -0.53 -13.12 -10.56
CA THR A 204 -1.61 -14.01 -10.13
C THR A 204 -1.82 -15.22 -11.03
N ILE A 205 -1.17 -15.27 -12.20
CA ILE A 205 -1.23 -16.42 -13.10
C ILE A 205 -0.62 -17.65 -12.42
N TRP A 206 -1.37 -18.75 -12.29
CA TRP A 206 -0.84 -20.03 -11.86
C TRP A 206 -0.22 -20.83 -13.01
N MET A 207 -0.93 -20.96 -14.12
CA MET A 207 -0.49 -21.61 -15.35
C MET A 207 -0.99 -20.83 -16.55
N ASP A 208 -0.18 -20.72 -17.58
CA ASP A 208 -0.53 -20.07 -18.85
C ASP A 208 0.34 -20.65 -19.99
N THR A 209 0.18 -20.13 -21.17
CA THR A 209 0.95 -20.49 -22.37
C THR A 209 1.45 -19.25 -23.09
N ILE A 210 2.55 -19.39 -23.82
CA ILE A 210 3.08 -18.42 -24.76
C ILE A 210 3.28 -19.07 -26.15
N ARG A 211 3.74 -18.30 -27.11
CA ARG A 211 3.97 -18.78 -28.50
C ARG A 211 2.72 -19.46 -29.09
N GLY A 212 1.58 -18.77 -29.01
CA GLY A 212 0.33 -19.30 -29.56
C GLY A 212 -0.16 -20.60 -28.93
N GLY A 213 0.19 -20.85 -27.67
CA GLY A 213 -0.24 -22.04 -26.92
C GLY A 213 0.73 -23.22 -26.97
N THR A 214 1.88 -23.09 -27.64
CA THR A 214 2.84 -24.21 -27.82
C THR A 214 3.83 -24.36 -26.65
N PHE A 215 3.97 -23.34 -25.80
CA PHE A 215 4.89 -23.39 -24.66
C PHE A 215 4.15 -23.09 -23.34
N GLY A 216 4.13 -24.08 -22.45
CA GLY A 216 3.43 -24.01 -21.16
C GLY A 216 4.27 -23.33 -20.08
N LEU A 217 3.65 -22.46 -19.30
CA LEU A 217 4.22 -21.77 -18.14
C LEU A 217 3.55 -22.26 -16.85
N SER A 218 4.34 -22.39 -15.78
CA SER A 218 3.86 -22.68 -14.43
C SER A 218 4.54 -21.76 -13.42
N ASN A 219 3.74 -21.16 -12.55
CA ASN A 219 4.26 -20.19 -11.59
C ASN A 219 5.17 -20.85 -10.55
N THR A 220 6.35 -20.27 -10.38
CA THR A 220 7.33 -20.70 -9.37
C THR A 220 6.87 -20.39 -7.94
N ASN A 221 5.95 -19.44 -7.78
CA ASN A 221 5.35 -19.08 -6.49
C ASN A 221 4.10 -19.92 -6.20
N ARG A 222 4.27 -21.01 -5.43
CA ARG A 222 3.15 -21.89 -5.06
C ARG A 222 2.08 -21.22 -4.21
N LEU A 223 2.38 -20.09 -3.54
CA LEU A 223 1.37 -19.39 -2.74
C LEU A 223 0.21 -18.88 -3.60
N ILE A 224 0.44 -18.57 -4.89
CA ILE A 224 -0.62 -18.16 -5.82
C ILE A 224 -1.74 -19.20 -5.90
N ARG A 225 -1.41 -20.49 -5.82
CA ARG A 225 -2.42 -21.56 -5.86
C ARG A 225 -2.96 -21.93 -4.49
N PHE A 226 -2.09 -21.93 -3.46
CA PHE A 226 -2.37 -22.61 -2.21
C PHE A 226 -2.59 -21.69 -1.01
N TYR A 227 -2.38 -20.38 -1.18
CA TYR A 227 -2.58 -19.40 -0.12
C TYR A 227 -3.70 -18.42 -0.49
N LYS A 228 -4.77 -18.38 0.33
CA LYS A 228 -5.92 -17.52 0.07
C LYS A 228 -5.51 -16.03 0.05
N GLY A 229 -5.86 -15.34 -1.03
CA GLY A 229 -5.59 -13.93 -1.21
C GLY A 229 -4.17 -13.62 -1.70
N ALA A 230 -3.34 -14.61 -2.06
CA ALA A 230 -2.03 -14.35 -2.66
C ALA A 230 -2.14 -13.60 -3.98
N THR A 231 -1.37 -12.52 -4.13
CA THR A 231 -1.35 -11.65 -5.32
C THR A 231 0.00 -11.61 -6.03
N GLY A 232 1.06 -12.19 -5.45
CA GLY A 232 2.40 -12.20 -6.05
C GLY A 232 3.47 -12.61 -5.05
N LEU A 233 4.73 -12.19 -5.21
CA LEU A 233 5.30 -11.55 -6.39
C LEU A 233 6.33 -12.49 -7.05
N LYS A 234 7.45 -12.76 -6.36
CA LYS A 234 8.62 -13.43 -6.96
C LYS A 234 9.32 -14.36 -6.00
N THR A 235 9.74 -15.52 -6.51
CA THR A 235 10.63 -16.47 -5.81
C THR A 235 12.01 -16.41 -6.39
N GLY A 236 13.01 -16.80 -5.59
CA GLY A 236 14.38 -16.97 -6.04
C GLY A 236 15.07 -18.14 -5.33
N SER A 237 16.02 -18.77 -5.99
CA SER A 237 16.91 -19.75 -5.35
C SER A 237 18.18 -19.93 -6.16
N THR A 238 19.31 -19.94 -5.46
CA THR A 238 20.63 -20.36 -5.94
C THR A 238 21.33 -21.14 -4.83
N SER A 239 22.49 -21.68 -5.10
CA SER A 239 23.31 -22.35 -4.09
C SER A 239 23.74 -21.41 -2.96
N LYS A 240 24.07 -20.14 -3.29
CA LYS A 240 24.48 -19.09 -2.33
C LYS A 240 23.28 -18.50 -1.60
N ALA A 241 22.26 -18.04 -2.33
CA ALA A 241 21.08 -17.37 -1.78
C ALA A 241 20.14 -18.31 -1.01
N LYS A 242 20.26 -19.64 -1.20
CA LYS A 242 19.27 -20.60 -0.70
C LYS A 242 17.87 -20.30 -1.29
N PHE A 243 16.83 -20.28 -0.49
CA PHE A 243 15.46 -20.03 -0.98
C PHE A 243 14.93 -18.70 -0.47
N CYS A 244 14.60 -17.82 -1.43
CA CYS A 244 14.10 -16.47 -1.19
C CYS A 244 12.71 -16.31 -1.80
N ILE A 245 11.91 -15.40 -1.24
CA ILE A 245 10.61 -14.99 -1.77
C ILE A 245 10.28 -13.55 -1.35
N SER A 246 9.71 -12.79 -2.27
CA SER A 246 8.79 -11.70 -1.96
C SER A 246 7.39 -12.19 -2.24
N ALA A 247 6.54 -12.28 -1.21
CA ALA A 247 5.15 -12.71 -1.31
C ALA A 247 4.23 -11.55 -0.97
N THR A 248 3.17 -11.39 -1.77
CA THR A 248 2.11 -10.42 -1.48
C THR A 248 0.77 -11.12 -1.36
N ALA A 249 -0.08 -10.60 -0.49
CA ALA A 249 -1.44 -11.08 -0.35
C ALA A 249 -2.37 -9.97 0.12
N GLU A 250 -3.64 -10.05 -0.26
CA GLU A 250 -4.67 -9.10 0.16
C GLU A 250 -5.89 -9.84 0.71
N ARG A 251 -6.41 -9.34 1.86
CA ARG A 251 -7.67 -9.79 2.48
C ARG A 251 -8.37 -8.60 3.12
N ASP A 252 -9.64 -8.44 2.86
CA ASP A 252 -10.51 -7.43 3.49
C ASP A 252 -9.94 -6.00 3.40
N GLY A 253 -9.24 -5.70 2.28
CA GLY A 253 -8.61 -4.40 2.00
C GLY A 253 -7.30 -4.13 2.74
N LEU A 254 -6.77 -5.11 3.49
CA LEU A 254 -5.40 -5.11 3.99
C LEU A 254 -4.51 -5.85 3.00
N SER A 255 -3.51 -5.17 2.47
CA SER A 255 -2.50 -5.72 1.55
C SER A 255 -1.15 -5.81 2.25
N LEU A 256 -0.53 -6.98 2.25
CA LEU A 256 0.69 -7.29 2.97
C LEU A 256 1.79 -7.79 2.05
N ILE A 257 3.03 -7.47 2.40
CA ILE A 257 4.26 -7.95 1.76
C ILE A 257 5.06 -8.73 2.80
N ALA A 258 5.31 -10.01 2.52
CA ALA A 258 6.19 -10.85 3.32
C ALA A 258 7.43 -11.22 2.50
N VAL A 259 8.61 -10.81 2.97
CA VAL A 259 9.88 -11.18 2.34
C VAL A 259 10.62 -12.18 3.24
N VAL A 260 11.14 -13.23 2.64
CA VAL A 260 11.97 -14.23 3.29
C VAL A 260 13.23 -14.44 2.47
N MET A 261 14.40 -14.40 3.10
CA MET A 261 15.70 -14.60 2.47
C MET A 261 16.52 -15.68 3.19
N GLY A 262 17.22 -16.49 2.43
CA GLY A 262 18.14 -17.48 2.97
C GLY A 262 17.47 -18.63 3.72
N SER A 263 16.24 -19.01 3.37
CA SER A 263 15.59 -20.19 3.95
C SER A 263 16.23 -21.48 3.44
N PRO A 264 16.37 -22.53 4.28
CA PRO A 264 17.11 -23.75 3.90
C PRO A 264 16.40 -24.57 2.82
N THR A 265 15.09 -24.54 2.74
CA THR A 265 14.31 -25.28 1.73
C THR A 265 13.18 -24.43 1.13
N ARG A 266 12.66 -24.89 -0.01
CA ARG A 266 11.49 -24.26 -0.65
C ARG A 266 10.26 -24.29 0.25
N ASP A 267 10.05 -25.40 0.94
CA ASP A 267 8.86 -25.58 1.76
C ASP A 267 8.92 -24.74 3.05
N THR A 268 10.09 -24.68 3.70
CA THR A 268 10.28 -23.79 4.87
C THR A 268 10.13 -22.32 4.49
N ARG A 269 10.62 -21.89 3.33
CA ARG A 269 10.44 -20.54 2.79
C ARG A 269 8.96 -20.21 2.61
N ASN A 270 8.21 -21.10 1.96
CA ASN A 270 6.78 -20.89 1.71
C ASN A 270 5.97 -20.90 3.02
N ALA A 271 6.30 -21.83 3.93
CA ALA A 271 5.62 -21.92 5.22
C ALA A 271 5.87 -20.65 6.07
N LEU A 272 7.11 -20.13 6.09
CA LEU A 272 7.42 -18.91 6.82
C LEU A 272 6.71 -17.69 6.21
N ALA A 273 6.73 -17.53 4.88
CA ALA A 273 6.02 -16.45 4.21
C ALA A 273 4.50 -16.50 4.49
N ALA A 274 3.88 -17.68 4.42
CA ALA A 274 2.47 -17.86 4.76
C ALA A 274 2.19 -17.52 6.24
N SER A 275 3.04 -17.97 7.17
CA SER A 275 2.90 -17.71 8.61
C SER A 275 3.02 -16.22 8.94
N LEU A 276 3.94 -15.49 8.28
CA LEU A 276 4.05 -14.04 8.43
C LEU A 276 2.79 -13.33 7.93
N LEU A 277 2.28 -13.71 6.76
CA LEU A 277 1.03 -13.16 6.23
C LEU A 277 -0.16 -13.46 7.14
N ASP A 278 -0.27 -14.70 7.64
CA ASP A 278 -1.33 -15.09 8.57
C ASP A 278 -1.25 -14.31 9.89
N PHE A 279 -0.04 -14.09 10.42
CA PHE A 279 0.17 -13.21 11.58
C PHE A 279 -0.33 -11.80 11.31
N GLY A 280 0.01 -11.24 10.14
CA GLY A 280 -0.46 -9.91 9.74
C GLY A 280 -1.98 -9.85 9.66
N PHE A 281 -2.61 -10.78 8.93
CA PHE A 281 -4.07 -10.82 8.79
C PHE A 281 -4.81 -11.19 10.09
N ALA A 282 -4.19 -11.92 11.00
CA ALA A 282 -4.80 -12.21 12.29
C ALA A 282 -4.87 -10.98 13.21
N ASN A 283 -3.82 -10.18 13.22
CA ASN A 283 -3.62 -9.12 14.22
C ASN A 283 -3.94 -7.70 13.70
N TYR A 284 -3.83 -7.47 12.40
CA TYR A 284 -4.00 -6.15 11.80
C TYR A 284 -5.21 -6.13 10.85
N GLY A 285 -5.74 -4.95 10.62
CA GLY A 285 -6.82 -4.70 9.70
C GLY A 285 -6.73 -3.29 9.10
N CYS A 286 -7.43 -3.08 7.99
CA CYS A 286 -7.54 -1.78 7.35
C CYS A 286 -8.69 -1.00 7.98
N TYR A 287 -8.38 0.06 8.73
CA TYR A 287 -9.35 1.07 9.08
C TYR A 287 -9.68 1.88 7.83
N ARG A 288 -10.96 2.03 7.52
CA ARG A 288 -11.45 2.96 6.49
C ARG A 288 -12.36 3.96 7.15
N SER A 289 -12.13 5.24 6.90
CA SER A 289 -12.99 6.27 7.45
C SER A 289 -14.41 6.11 6.91
N PRO A 290 -15.44 6.13 7.78
CA PRO A 290 -16.82 6.00 7.31
C PRO A 290 -17.20 7.16 6.40
N ALA A 291 -18.07 6.88 5.41
CA ALA A 291 -18.72 7.93 4.64
C ALA A 291 -19.61 8.73 5.60
N GLN A 292 -19.24 9.96 5.87
CA GLN A 292 -19.98 10.86 6.77
C GLN A 292 -20.09 12.23 6.12
N SER A 293 -21.29 12.82 6.18
CA SER A 293 -21.49 14.21 5.78
C SER A 293 -20.71 15.13 6.71
N MET A 294 -20.01 16.09 6.12
CA MET A 294 -19.30 17.12 6.87
C MET A 294 -20.27 18.27 7.19
N PRO A 295 -20.01 19.06 8.26
CA PRO A 295 -20.80 20.24 8.56
C PRO A 295 -20.81 21.24 7.40
N GLU A 296 -21.96 21.85 7.14
CA GLU A 296 -22.01 23.00 6.24
C GLU A 296 -21.29 24.21 6.86
N VAL A 297 -20.52 24.91 6.01
CA VAL A 297 -19.78 26.11 6.42
C VAL A 297 -20.50 27.35 5.94
N ARG A 298 -20.63 28.36 6.80
CA ARG A 298 -21.19 29.66 6.41
C ARG A 298 -20.21 30.41 5.50
N VAL A 299 -20.75 30.98 4.40
CA VAL A 299 -19.96 31.80 3.49
C VAL A 299 -20.39 33.27 3.60
N THR A 300 -19.41 34.14 3.76
CA THR A 300 -19.63 35.59 3.80
C THR A 300 -19.19 36.22 2.49
N GLY A 301 -19.99 37.18 2.00
CA GLY A 301 -19.68 37.89 0.73
C GLY A 301 -19.80 37.05 -0.53
N GLY A 302 -20.45 35.89 -0.44
CA GLY A 302 -20.69 34.98 -1.55
C GLY A 302 -22.10 35.07 -2.14
N VAL A 303 -22.28 34.54 -3.35
CA VAL A 303 -23.59 34.42 -4.00
C VAL A 303 -24.51 33.45 -3.26
N GLY A 304 -23.95 32.53 -2.47
CA GLY A 304 -24.60 31.63 -1.52
C GLY A 304 -24.14 31.87 -0.08
N ASN A 305 -24.94 31.45 0.89
CA ASN A 305 -24.68 31.68 2.32
C ASN A 305 -24.09 30.47 3.02
N THR A 306 -24.15 29.27 2.41
CA THR A 306 -23.63 28.01 2.92
C THR A 306 -22.84 27.28 1.85
N LEU A 307 -21.90 26.46 2.29
CA LEU A 307 -21.04 25.63 1.46
C LEU A 307 -21.07 24.22 2.00
N ALA A 308 -21.52 23.29 1.18
CA ALA A 308 -21.37 21.86 1.46
C ALA A 308 -19.93 21.43 1.30
N SER A 309 -19.50 20.53 2.16
CA SER A 309 -18.12 20.05 2.20
C SER A 309 -18.04 18.54 2.18
N VAL A 310 -17.00 18.02 1.56
CA VAL A 310 -16.70 16.60 1.45
C VAL A 310 -15.29 16.34 2.01
N LYS A 311 -15.15 15.28 2.80
CA LYS A 311 -13.83 14.84 3.25
C LYS A 311 -13.23 13.86 2.26
N GLU A 312 -11.91 13.89 2.13
CA GLU A 312 -11.17 12.86 1.41
C GLU A 312 -11.26 11.52 2.14
N GLU A 313 -11.11 10.44 1.38
CA GLU A 313 -11.03 9.10 1.97
C GLU A 313 -9.74 8.95 2.76
N PHE A 314 -9.87 8.39 3.96
CA PHE A 314 -8.74 8.04 4.80
C PHE A 314 -8.76 6.55 5.12
N SER A 315 -7.60 5.93 5.06
CA SER A 315 -7.42 4.55 5.51
C SER A 315 -6.05 4.38 6.17
N ALA A 316 -6.02 3.55 7.20
CA ALA A 316 -4.81 3.23 7.95
C ALA A 316 -4.80 1.76 8.34
N THR A 317 -3.61 1.16 8.41
CA THR A 317 -3.43 -0.19 8.98
C THR A 317 -3.23 -0.08 10.47
N LEU A 318 -4.10 -0.73 11.21
CA LEU A 318 -4.11 -0.73 12.67
C LEU A 318 -4.20 -2.15 13.21
N GLU A 319 -3.77 -2.34 14.46
CA GLU A 319 -4.13 -3.53 15.22
C GLU A 319 -5.66 -3.64 15.28
N LYS A 320 -6.21 -4.84 15.05
CA LYS A 320 -7.68 -5.05 15.04
C LYS A 320 -8.37 -4.59 16.31
N THR A 321 -7.69 -4.72 17.45
CA THR A 321 -8.17 -4.25 18.76
C THR A 321 -8.32 -2.74 18.86
N LYS A 322 -7.66 -1.99 17.98
CA LYS A 322 -7.65 -0.51 17.98
C LYS A 322 -8.58 0.11 16.94
N ILE A 323 -9.05 -0.68 15.97
CA ILE A 323 -9.88 -0.19 14.88
C ILE A 323 -11.19 0.44 15.38
N SER A 324 -11.82 -0.19 16.38
CA SER A 324 -13.08 0.31 16.97
C SER A 324 -12.91 1.59 17.79
N ASN A 325 -11.68 1.91 18.19
CA ASN A 325 -11.35 3.03 19.08
C ASN A 325 -10.82 4.25 18.33
N VAL A 326 -10.97 4.28 17.00
CA VAL A 326 -10.55 5.44 16.21
C VAL A 326 -11.54 6.58 16.39
N GLU A 327 -11.05 7.69 16.88
CA GLU A 327 -11.76 8.95 17.04
C GLU A 327 -11.49 9.87 15.86
N MET A 328 -12.50 10.63 15.43
CA MET A 328 -12.37 11.66 14.41
C MET A 328 -12.53 13.04 15.05
N ARG A 329 -11.55 13.90 14.84
CA ARG A 329 -11.60 15.30 15.23
C ARG A 329 -11.66 16.15 13.96
N VAL A 330 -12.78 16.85 13.78
CA VAL A 330 -13.04 17.74 12.65
C VAL A 330 -12.59 19.14 13.02
N ASP A 331 -11.72 19.72 12.22
CA ASP A 331 -11.27 21.12 12.31
C ASP A 331 -11.68 21.85 11.03
N ILE A 332 -12.77 22.64 11.13
CA ILE A 332 -13.34 23.39 10.03
C ILE A 332 -13.77 24.78 10.56
N PRO A 333 -13.46 25.88 9.87
CA PRO A 333 -13.84 27.21 10.32
C PRO A 333 -15.36 27.42 10.26
N GLU A 334 -15.92 28.10 11.23
CA GLU A 334 -17.36 28.42 11.26
C GLU A 334 -17.80 29.29 10.07
N LYS A 335 -16.89 30.10 9.52
CA LYS A 335 -17.15 31.07 8.43
C LYS A 335 -15.99 31.12 7.48
N LEU A 336 -16.28 31.19 6.19
CA LEU A 336 -15.34 31.42 5.11
C LEU A 336 -15.72 32.68 4.32
N ALA A 337 -14.76 33.33 3.70
CA ALA A 337 -14.99 34.47 2.83
C ALA A 337 -14.94 34.06 1.35
N ALA A 338 -15.95 34.42 0.56
CA ALA A 338 -15.92 34.20 -0.88
C ALA A 338 -14.88 35.13 -1.58
N PRO A 339 -14.30 34.72 -2.71
CA PRO A 339 -14.64 33.53 -3.48
C PRO A 339 -13.98 32.25 -2.91
N ILE A 340 -14.60 31.10 -3.12
CA ILE A 340 -14.07 29.77 -2.78
C ILE A 340 -14.15 28.91 -4.03
N ALA A 341 -13.07 28.25 -4.39
CA ALA A 341 -13.05 27.36 -5.55
C ALA A 341 -13.60 25.95 -5.20
N LYS A 342 -14.20 25.29 -6.17
CA LYS A 342 -14.54 23.87 -6.02
C LYS A 342 -13.28 23.04 -5.78
N GLY A 343 -13.28 22.18 -4.79
CA GLY A 343 -12.13 21.37 -4.39
C GLY A 343 -11.09 22.10 -3.54
N GLU A 344 -11.35 23.37 -3.17
CA GLU A 344 -10.47 24.10 -2.25
C GLU A 344 -10.51 23.46 -0.86
N LYS A 345 -9.36 23.31 -0.23
CA LYS A 345 -9.24 22.81 1.14
C LYS A 345 -9.79 23.85 2.11
N ILE A 346 -10.80 23.45 2.86
CA ILE A 346 -11.51 24.32 3.82
C ILE A 346 -11.40 23.86 5.27
N GLY A 347 -10.81 22.70 5.50
CA GLY A 347 -10.62 22.13 6.83
C GLY A 347 -9.83 20.84 6.79
N THR A 348 -9.74 20.18 7.96
CA THR A 348 -9.02 18.91 8.11
C THR A 348 -9.74 18.01 9.11
N VAL A 349 -9.79 16.71 8.83
CA VAL A 349 -10.17 15.68 9.80
C VAL A 349 -8.90 15.02 10.30
N THR A 350 -8.69 15.02 11.61
CA THR A 350 -7.60 14.29 12.27
C THR A 350 -8.17 12.99 12.85
N TYR A 351 -7.51 11.87 12.54
CA TYR A 351 -7.86 10.55 13.07
C TYR A 351 -6.91 10.20 14.21
N ILE A 352 -7.47 9.78 15.34
CA ILE A 352 -6.76 9.51 16.58
C ILE A 352 -7.09 8.09 17.04
N SER A 353 -6.06 7.31 17.38
CA SER A 353 -6.21 5.98 17.98
C SER A 353 -5.34 5.89 19.23
N ASP A 354 -5.91 5.47 20.36
CA ASP A 354 -5.22 5.41 21.67
C ASP A 354 -4.51 6.74 22.02
N GLY A 355 -5.13 7.89 21.72
CA GLY A 355 -4.59 9.22 21.98
C GLY A 355 -3.43 9.64 21.08
N LYS A 356 -3.10 8.86 20.04
CA LYS A 356 -2.08 9.19 19.04
C LYS A 356 -2.75 9.50 17.71
N GLU A 357 -2.28 10.54 17.03
CA GLU A 357 -2.65 10.82 15.66
C GLU A 357 -2.15 9.70 14.73
N ILE A 358 -3.05 9.15 13.93
CA ILE A 358 -2.78 8.10 12.95
C ILE A 358 -2.85 8.62 11.51
N GLY A 359 -3.28 9.86 11.33
CA GLY A 359 -3.28 10.58 10.07
C GLY A 359 -4.38 11.60 9.95
N THR A 360 -4.41 12.29 8.81
CA THR A 360 -5.36 13.35 8.50
C THR A 360 -5.98 13.15 7.13
N ALA A 361 -7.16 13.74 6.90
CA ALA A 361 -7.79 13.88 5.59
C ALA A 361 -8.26 15.31 5.40
N ASP A 362 -8.15 15.82 4.20
CA ASP A 362 -8.61 17.15 3.88
C ASP A 362 -10.12 17.22 3.74
N ILE A 363 -10.70 18.34 4.15
CA ILE A 363 -12.10 18.68 3.89
C ILE A 363 -12.09 19.68 2.76
N LEU A 364 -12.78 19.34 1.67
CA LEU A 364 -12.80 20.09 0.44
C LEU A 364 -14.18 20.72 0.20
N ALA A 365 -14.19 21.88 -0.46
CA ALA A 365 -15.40 22.52 -0.94
C ALA A 365 -16.05 21.67 -2.04
N GLU A 366 -17.30 21.21 -1.84
CA GLU A 366 -18.00 20.38 -2.83
C GLU A 366 -18.35 21.14 -4.11
N HIS A 367 -18.59 22.44 -3.98
CA HIS A 367 -18.84 23.36 -5.09
C HIS A 367 -18.17 24.73 -4.83
N GLY A 368 -17.96 25.51 -5.89
CA GLY A 368 -17.42 26.86 -5.77
C GLY A 368 -18.48 27.85 -5.30
N VAL A 369 -18.07 28.89 -4.57
CA VAL A 369 -18.91 30.03 -4.21
C VAL A 369 -18.27 31.31 -4.72
N GLU A 370 -18.92 31.96 -5.70
CA GLU A 370 -18.46 33.21 -6.27
C GLU A 370 -18.67 34.38 -5.31
N LYS A 371 -17.80 35.38 -5.38
CA LYS A 371 -17.97 36.62 -4.61
C LYS A 371 -19.17 37.42 -5.12
N ILE A 372 -19.98 37.96 -4.22
CA ILE A 372 -21.03 38.92 -4.56
C ILE A 372 -20.39 40.15 -5.16
N THR A 373 -20.87 40.55 -6.35
CA THR A 373 -20.53 41.79 -7.05
C THR A 373 -21.81 42.61 -7.26
N PHE A 374 -21.67 43.88 -7.64
CA PHE A 374 -22.80 44.69 -8.01
C PHE A 374 -23.66 44.03 -9.13
N PHE A 375 -22.99 43.44 -10.11
CA PHE A 375 -23.66 42.78 -11.24
C PHE A 375 -24.38 41.49 -10.88
N THR A 376 -23.95 40.75 -9.85
CA THR A 376 -24.66 39.56 -9.37
C THR A 376 -25.79 39.92 -8.39
N LEU A 377 -25.67 41.03 -7.64
CA LEU A 377 -26.65 41.46 -6.66
C LEU A 377 -27.80 42.28 -7.28
N PHE A 378 -27.47 43.15 -8.23
CA PHE A 378 -28.44 44.08 -8.84
C PHE A 378 -29.63 43.37 -9.52
N PRO A 379 -29.47 42.32 -10.32
CA PRO A 379 -30.62 41.59 -10.90
C PRO A 379 -31.54 40.99 -9.84
N LYS A 380 -30.97 40.48 -8.73
CA LYS A 380 -31.75 39.90 -7.62
C LYS A 380 -32.56 40.98 -6.90
N LEU A 381 -31.97 42.11 -6.62
CA LEU A 381 -32.65 43.27 -6.01
C LEU A 381 -33.73 43.85 -6.94
N PHE A 382 -33.43 43.96 -8.25
CA PHE A 382 -34.38 44.43 -9.23
C PHE A 382 -35.57 43.50 -9.41
N ALA A 383 -35.35 42.18 -9.46
CA ALA A 383 -36.42 41.19 -9.48
C ALA A 383 -37.28 41.23 -8.21
N TRP A 384 -36.67 41.38 -7.02
CA TRP A 384 -37.38 41.53 -5.78
C TRP A 384 -38.26 42.84 -5.75
N PHE A 385 -37.71 43.93 -6.26
CA PHE A 385 -38.43 45.19 -6.35
C PHE A 385 -39.62 45.13 -7.31
N LEU A 386 -39.49 44.42 -8.44
CA LEU A 386 -40.56 44.33 -9.46
C LEU A 386 -41.62 43.27 -9.15
N MET A 387 -41.28 42.17 -8.52
CA MET A 387 -42.16 41.05 -8.35
C MET A 387 -42.72 40.92 -6.95
N GLY A 388 -42.26 41.67 -5.96
CA GLY A 388 -42.76 41.63 -4.57
C GLY A 388 -42.58 40.29 -3.87
N GLU A 389 -41.91 39.36 -4.47
CA GLU A 389 -41.64 38.03 -3.93
C GLU A 389 -40.19 37.85 -3.52
N TYR A 390 -40.01 37.33 -2.31
CA TYR A 390 -38.72 36.93 -1.80
C TYR A 390 -38.28 35.63 -2.52
N VAL A 391 -37.38 35.74 -3.48
CA VAL A 391 -36.74 34.57 -4.08
C VAL A 391 -35.88 33.91 -2.98
N LYS A 392 -36.37 32.80 -2.42
CA LYS A 392 -35.55 31.96 -1.53
C LYS A 392 -34.35 31.44 -2.33
N SER A 393 -33.15 31.83 -1.89
CA SER A 393 -31.85 31.35 -2.38
C SER A 393 -31.63 29.90 -2.03
#